data_7d66682c37b7231fbe5c96b3ae90c922
#
_entry.id   7d66682c37b7231fbe5c96b3ae90c922
#
_cell.length_a   1.000
_cell.length_b   1.000
_cell.length_c   1.000
_cell.angle_alpha   90.00
_cell.angle_beta   90.00
_cell.angle_gamma   90.00
#
_symmetry.space_group_name_H-M   'P 1'
#
loop_
_entity.id
_entity.type
_entity.pdbx_description
1 polymer ?
#
loop_
_entity_poly.entity_id
_entity_poly.type
_entity_poly.pdbx_seq_one_letter_code
_entity_poly.pdbx_strand_id
1 'polypeptide(L)'
;MSNIHENNQKRRKILTFRRFFWYNKGILLVVNGNCVFNFLQWAEERKVKVFQKGERVVCGSKGVCVVEEITTLDIAGVDKKREYYILKPLYLSSSTVYIPVDTAEGSMRKVLAHEEAENLIHRIPEIPLITIANDKLLEQEYKNCLKTSSCQDLIRIIKTIYLRKRAREEAGRKETAVDARYFRIAEDHLYGELAVALGMSRENVES
;
A
#
# COMPACT_ATOMS: atom_id res chain seq x y z
N MET A 1 -39.88 1.63 -45.85
CA MET A 1 -40.63 1.69 -44.57
C MET A 1 -40.19 0.63 -43.54
N SER A 2 -39.20 -0.22 -43.81
CA SER A 2 -38.75 -1.32 -42.94
C SER A 2 -37.67 -0.97 -41.94
N ASN A 3 -36.92 0.14 -42.12
CA ASN A 3 -35.78 0.50 -41.23
C ASN A 3 -36.14 1.25 -39.94
N ILE A 4 -37.37 1.77 -39.83
CA ILE A 4 -37.80 2.54 -38.63
C ILE A 4 -38.31 1.55 -37.53
N HIS A 5 -38.85 0.42 -37.93
CA HIS A 5 -39.36 -0.57 -36.96
C HIS A 5 -38.25 -1.37 -36.27
N GLU A 6 -37.18 -1.66 -36.97
CA GLU A 6 -36.02 -2.41 -36.40
C GLU A 6 -35.20 -1.58 -35.39
N ASN A 7 -35.07 -0.28 -35.67
CA ASN A 7 -34.36 0.64 -34.76
C ASN A 7 -35.15 0.92 -33.44
N ASN A 8 -36.48 0.86 -33.48
CA ASN A 8 -37.31 0.99 -32.27
C ASN A 8 -37.30 -0.28 -31.42
N GLN A 9 -37.15 -1.46 -32.01
CA GLN A 9 -37.00 -2.69 -31.23
C GLN A 9 -35.61 -2.79 -30.58
N LYS A 10 -34.53 -2.35 -31.23
CA LYS A 10 -33.20 -2.27 -30.66
C LYS A 10 -33.13 -1.25 -29.51
N ARG A 11 -33.78 -0.07 -29.65
CA ARG A 11 -33.86 0.92 -28.56
C ARG A 11 -34.69 0.44 -27.37
N ARG A 12 -35.73 -0.35 -27.57
CA ARG A 12 -36.51 -0.93 -26.46
C ARG A 12 -35.76 -2.04 -25.73
N LYS A 13 -34.84 -2.79 -26.36
CA LYS A 13 -33.99 -3.78 -25.71
C LYS A 13 -32.86 -3.17 -24.87
N ILE A 14 -32.43 -1.94 -25.18
CA ILE A 14 -31.40 -1.24 -24.41
C ILE A 14 -31.95 -0.54 -23.16
N LEU A 15 -33.25 -0.22 -23.13
CA LEU A 15 -33.91 0.49 -22.03
C LEU A 15 -34.46 -0.42 -20.93
N THR A 16 -34.49 -1.74 -21.13
CA THR A 16 -34.91 -2.70 -20.10
C THR A 16 -33.78 -3.11 -19.14
N PHE A 17 -32.58 -2.51 -19.28
CA PHE A 17 -31.40 -2.98 -18.57
C PHE A 17 -31.03 -2.16 -17.32
N ARG A 18 -31.88 -1.23 -16.86
CA ARG A 18 -31.60 -0.43 -15.64
C ARG A 18 -32.83 -0.19 -14.79
N ARG A 19 -33.25 -1.19 -14.00
CA ARG A 19 -34.01 -0.94 -12.78
C ARG A 19 -33.09 -1.23 -11.60
N PHE A 20 -32.52 -0.18 -11.00
CA PHE A 20 -31.88 -0.25 -9.70
C PHE A 20 -32.96 -0.20 -8.62
N PHE A 21 -33.06 -1.22 -7.81
CA PHE A 21 -33.87 -1.19 -6.60
C PHE A 21 -32.92 -1.06 -5.39
N TRP A 22 -33.09 0.01 -4.65
CA TRP A 22 -32.51 0.15 -3.33
C TRP A 22 -33.40 -0.61 -2.35
N TYR A 23 -32.92 -1.68 -1.78
CA TYR A 23 -33.60 -2.37 -0.71
C TYR A 23 -32.62 -2.66 0.42
N ASN A 24 -32.88 -2.04 1.59
CA ASN A 24 -32.26 -2.31 2.88
C ASN A 24 -30.74 -2.58 2.87
N LYS A 25 -29.93 -1.57 2.43
CA LYS A 25 -28.45 -1.59 2.44
C LYS A 25 -27.74 -2.41 1.35
N GLY A 26 -28.39 -2.80 0.27
CA GLY A 26 -27.77 -3.51 -0.86
C GLY A 26 -28.32 -3.08 -2.22
N ILE A 27 -27.50 -3.12 -3.26
CA ILE A 27 -27.92 -2.93 -4.65
C ILE A 27 -28.20 -4.31 -5.25
N LEU A 28 -29.44 -4.57 -5.65
CA LEU A 28 -29.83 -5.77 -6.34
C LEU A 28 -29.84 -5.50 -7.85
N LEU A 29 -29.04 -6.20 -8.60
CA LEU A 29 -29.03 -6.13 -10.06
C LEU A 29 -29.88 -7.28 -10.60
N VAL A 30 -31.04 -6.96 -11.20
CA VAL A 30 -31.91 -7.95 -11.83
C VAL A 30 -31.66 -7.92 -13.34
N VAL A 31 -31.16 -9.01 -13.91
CA VAL A 31 -30.95 -9.19 -15.35
C VAL A 31 -31.87 -10.32 -15.81
N ASN A 32 -32.75 -10.01 -16.79
CA ASN A 32 -33.71 -10.97 -17.38
C ASN A 32 -34.60 -11.73 -16.37
N GLY A 33 -35.03 -11.05 -15.28
CA GLY A 33 -35.93 -11.66 -14.31
C GLY A 33 -35.26 -12.62 -13.32
N ASN A 34 -33.96 -12.90 -13.47
CA ASN A 34 -33.18 -13.69 -12.52
C ASN A 34 -32.23 -12.80 -11.70
N CYS A 35 -32.18 -12.99 -10.39
CA CYS A 35 -31.18 -12.40 -9.53
C CYS A 35 -29.81 -13.02 -9.85
N VAL A 36 -28.96 -12.30 -10.61
CA VAL A 36 -27.66 -12.81 -11.06
C VAL A 36 -26.53 -12.35 -10.17
N PHE A 37 -26.76 -11.42 -9.25
CA PHE A 37 -25.69 -10.92 -8.39
C PHE A 37 -26.16 -10.71 -6.93
N ASN A 38 -25.59 -11.49 -6.05
CA ASN A 38 -25.77 -11.29 -4.62
C ASN A 38 -24.72 -10.28 -4.12
N PHE A 39 -25.14 -9.03 -3.92
CA PHE A 39 -24.28 -7.97 -3.40
C PHE A 39 -23.65 -8.32 -2.04
N LEU A 40 -24.31 -9.17 -1.26
CA LEU A 40 -23.76 -9.68 0.00
C LEU A 40 -22.55 -10.58 -0.26
N GLN A 41 -22.56 -11.39 -1.31
CA GLN A 41 -21.43 -12.24 -1.69
C GLN A 41 -20.26 -11.43 -2.24
N TRP A 42 -20.53 -10.36 -3.02
CA TRP A 42 -19.50 -9.43 -3.48
C TRP A 42 -18.96 -8.54 -2.34
N ALA A 43 -19.79 -8.17 -1.37
CA ALA A 43 -19.36 -7.46 -0.16
C ALA A 43 -18.62 -8.38 0.81
N GLU A 44 -18.92 -9.70 0.80
CA GLU A 44 -18.14 -10.70 1.53
C GLU A 44 -16.84 -11.08 0.84
N GLU A 45 -16.77 -11.04 -0.49
CA GLU A 45 -15.51 -11.18 -1.25
C GLU A 45 -14.61 -9.95 -1.15
N ARG A 46 -15.17 -8.78 -0.84
CA ARG A 46 -14.45 -7.61 -0.35
C ARG A 46 -14.25 -7.62 1.17
N LYS A 47 -14.40 -8.76 1.83
CA LYS A 47 -13.81 -8.89 3.16
C LYS A 47 -12.35 -8.51 3.00
N VAL A 48 -12.04 -7.33 3.53
CA VAL A 48 -10.71 -6.82 3.81
C VAL A 48 -9.80 -8.04 3.96
N LYS A 49 -8.73 -8.14 3.18
CA LYS A 49 -7.76 -9.22 3.34
C LYS A 49 -7.33 -9.19 4.80
N VAL A 50 -7.98 -10.02 5.61
CA VAL A 50 -7.70 -10.07 7.04
C VAL A 50 -6.34 -10.73 7.15
N PHE A 51 -5.33 -9.96 7.53
CA PHE A 51 -4.02 -10.49 7.86
C PHE A 51 -4.16 -11.37 9.10
N GLN A 52 -3.41 -12.44 9.17
CA GLN A 52 -3.50 -13.38 10.28
C GLN A 52 -2.45 -13.09 11.36
N LYS A 53 -2.71 -13.54 12.60
CA LYS A 53 -1.72 -13.51 13.66
C LYS A 53 -0.43 -14.22 13.24
N GLY A 54 0.71 -13.61 13.46
CA GLY A 54 2.02 -14.08 13.04
C GLY A 54 2.41 -13.68 11.61
N GLU A 55 1.48 -13.13 10.82
CA GLU A 55 1.77 -12.68 9.45
C GLU A 55 2.68 -11.44 9.47
N ARG A 56 3.64 -11.40 8.54
CA ARG A 56 4.51 -10.24 8.34
C ARG A 56 3.89 -9.31 7.30
N VAL A 57 3.80 -8.04 7.66
CA VAL A 57 3.15 -7.00 6.86
C VAL A 57 4.01 -5.75 6.83
N VAL A 58 3.89 -4.96 5.79
CA VAL A 58 4.50 -3.64 5.71
C VAL A 58 3.47 -2.60 6.17
N CYS A 59 3.84 -1.80 7.15
CA CYS A 59 2.99 -0.78 7.75
C CYS A 59 3.60 0.61 7.57
N GLY A 60 3.20 1.33 6.52
CA GLY A 60 3.52 2.74 6.29
C GLY A 60 4.93 3.13 6.71
N SER A 61 5.03 4.12 7.59
CA SER A 61 6.30 4.66 8.10
C SER A 61 6.99 3.79 9.19
N LYS A 62 6.47 2.60 9.48
CA LYS A 62 7.04 1.68 10.48
C LYS A 62 7.83 0.51 9.86
N GLY A 63 7.74 0.36 8.53
CA GLY A 63 8.39 -0.74 7.82
C GLY A 63 7.71 -2.08 8.10
N VAL A 64 8.50 -3.16 8.14
CA VAL A 64 7.98 -4.51 8.37
C VAL A 64 7.57 -4.69 9.83
N CYS A 65 6.33 -5.15 10.00
CA CYS A 65 5.73 -5.48 11.29
C CYS A 65 5.22 -6.92 11.31
N VAL A 66 5.11 -7.49 12.49
CA VAL A 66 4.42 -8.77 12.72
C VAL A 66 3.06 -8.47 13.34
N VAL A 67 2.02 -9.14 12.86
CA VAL A 67 0.70 -9.11 13.48
C VAL A 67 0.75 -9.93 14.77
N GLU A 68 0.80 -9.27 15.92
CA GLU A 68 0.81 -9.96 17.21
C GLU A 68 -0.58 -10.49 17.58
N GLU A 69 -1.60 -9.66 17.34
CA GLU A 69 -2.96 -9.98 17.71
C GLU A 69 -3.99 -9.21 16.90
N ILE A 70 -5.22 -9.72 16.83
CA ILE A 70 -6.38 -9.03 16.28
C ILE A 70 -7.44 -9.04 17.37
N THR A 71 -7.75 -7.89 17.92
CA THR A 71 -8.65 -7.79 19.07
C THR A 71 -9.31 -6.42 19.17
N THR A 72 -10.31 -6.31 20.01
CA THR A 72 -10.89 -5.01 20.40
C THR A 72 -10.04 -4.36 21.51
N LEU A 73 -9.99 -3.03 21.51
CA LEU A 73 -9.19 -2.30 22.48
C LEU A 73 -10.08 -1.71 23.59
N ASP A 74 -9.72 -1.95 24.86
CA ASP A 74 -10.35 -1.30 26.00
C ASP A 74 -9.51 -0.08 26.46
N ILE A 75 -9.43 0.91 25.56
CA ILE A 75 -8.69 2.16 25.78
C ILE A 75 -9.68 3.32 25.74
N ALA A 76 -9.54 4.28 26.65
CA ALA A 76 -10.36 5.48 26.65
C ALA A 76 -10.23 6.26 25.33
N GLY A 77 -11.36 6.62 24.72
CA GLY A 77 -11.41 7.33 23.44
C GLY A 77 -11.34 6.46 22.20
N VAL A 78 -11.26 5.14 22.33
CA VAL A 78 -11.27 4.17 21.24
C VAL A 78 -12.61 3.43 21.19
N ASP A 79 -13.13 3.16 19.99
CA ASP A 79 -14.36 2.39 19.81
C ASP A 79 -14.13 0.92 20.23
N LYS A 80 -14.73 0.52 21.34
CA LYS A 80 -14.62 -0.83 21.92
C LYS A 80 -15.27 -1.93 21.06
N LYS A 81 -16.07 -1.57 20.06
CA LYS A 81 -16.71 -2.54 19.13
C LYS A 81 -15.87 -2.80 17.88
N ARG A 82 -14.83 -2.00 17.67
CA ARG A 82 -13.97 -2.06 16.49
C ARG A 82 -12.78 -2.97 16.75
N GLU A 83 -12.48 -3.87 15.82
CA GLU A 83 -11.29 -4.71 15.88
C GLU A 83 -10.07 -3.96 15.35
N TYR A 84 -8.92 -4.24 15.98
CA TYR A 84 -7.64 -3.65 15.64
C TYR A 84 -6.59 -4.74 15.43
N TYR A 85 -5.73 -4.54 14.46
CA TYR A 85 -4.44 -5.22 14.39
C TYR A 85 -3.50 -4.60 15.40
N ILE A 86 -2.92 -5.43 16.25
CA ILE A 86 -1.80 -5.07 17.11
C ILE A 86 -0.53 -5.50 16.38
N LEU A 87 0.27 -4.53 15.97
CA LEU A 87 1.45 -4.75 15.16
C LEU A 87 2.70 -4.42 15.95
N LYS A 88 3.71 -5.28 15.84
CA LYS A 88 5.04 -5.05 16.39
C LYS A 88 6.03 -4.88 15.26
N PRO A 89 6.68 -3.70 15.14
CA PRO A 89 7.74 -3.51 14.16
C PRO A 89 8.90 -4.48 14.41
N LEU A 90 9.39 -5.11 13.32
CA LEU A 90 10.42 -6.15 13.41
C LEU A 90 11.79 -5.59 13.84
N TYR A 91 12.10 -4.36 13.42
CA TYR A 91 13.39 -3.71 13.63
C TYR A 91 13.36 -2.51 14.58
N LEU A 92 12.18 -2.16 15.11
CA LEU A 92 11.99 -1.07 16.07
C LEU A 92 11.38 -1.62 17.35
N SER A 93 12.20 -1.97 18.30
CA SER A 93 11.85 -2.81 19.46
C SER A 93 10.91 -2.19 20.52
N SER A 94 10.55 -0.92 20.41
CA SER A 94 9.83 -0.22 21.52
C SER A 94 8.46 0.35 21.17
N SER A 95 7.94 0.10 19.98
CA SER A 95 6.65 0.68 19.57
C SER A 95 5.64 -0.38 19.16
N THR A 96 4.43 -0.32 19.71
CA THR A 96 3.28 -1.07 19.24
C THR A 96 2.44 -0.16 18.35
N VAL A 97 1.94 -0.69 17.24
CA VAL A 97 1.09 0.04 16.30
C VAL A 97 -0.29 -0.59 16.29
N TYR A 98 -1.32 0.24 16.39
CA TYR A 98 -2.71 -0.19 16.35
C TYR A 98 -3.35 0.30 15.05
N ILE A 99 -3.85 -0.60 14.23
CA ILE A 99 -4.52 -0.28 12.97
C ILE A 99 -5.91 -0.91 12.97
N PRO A 100 -6.97 -0.11 12.77
CA PRO A 100 -8.30 -0.68 12.67
C PRO A 100 -8.41 -1.61 11.45
N VAL A 101 -9.05 -2.75 11.64
CA VAL A 101 -9.20 -3.79 10.61
C VAL A 101 -9.87 -3.27 9.34
N ASP A 102 -10.87 -2.41 9.47
CA ASP A 102 -11.64 -1.83 8.37
C ASP A 102 -10.87 -0.77 7.54
N THR A 103 -9.77 -0.23 8.07
CA THR A 103 -8.90 0.74 7.36
C THR A 103 -7.52 0.17 7.04
N ALA A 104 -7.29 -1.12 7.29
CA ALA A 104 -5.99 -1.77 7.12
C ALA A 104 -5.52 -1.76 5.66
N GLU A 105 -6.43 -1.93 4.69
CA GLU A 105 -6.11 -2.01 3.26
C GLU A 105 -5.36 -0.78 2.72
N GLY A 106 -5.63 0.42 3.29
CA GLY A 106 -4.91 1.65 2.92
C GLY A 106 -3.64 1.91 3.72
N SER A 107 -3.40 1.16 4.80
CA SER A 107 -2.33 1.41 5.77
C SER A 107 -1.30 0.29 5.85
N MET A 108 -1.66 -0.89 5.35
CA MET A 108 -0.85 -2.11 5.42
C MET A 108 -0.87 -2.83 4.08
N ARG A 109 0.23 -3.53 3.76
CA ARG A 109 0.32 -4.45 2.63
C ARG A 109 1.14 -5.68 2.98
N LYS A 110 1.04 -6.71 2.17
CA LYS A 110 1.93 -7.87 2.27
C LYS A 110 3.37 -7.47 1.99
N VAL A 111 4.29 -8.19 2.63
CA VAL A 111 5.71 -8.18 2.26
C VAL A 111 5.85 -8.74 0.85
N LEU A 112 6.83 -8.29 0.09
CA LEU A 112 7.15 -8.82 -1.23
C LEU A 112 7.37 -10.34 -1.17
N ALA A 113 6.93 -11.04 -2.20
CA ALA A 113 7.35 -12.43 -2.39
C ALA A 113 8.84 -12.49 -2.77
N HIS A 114 9.47 -13.65 -2.58
CA HIS A 114 10.90 -13.85 -2.87
C HIS A 114 11.24 -13.45 -4.31
N GLU A 115 10.51 -13.99 -5.28
CA GLU A 115 10.69 -13.72 -6.70
C GLU A 115 10.47 -12.22 -7.05
N GLU A 116 9.49 -11.57 -6.39
CA GLU A 116 9.25 -10.14 -6.58
C GLU A 116 10.42 -9.29 -6.06
N ALA A 117 11.04 -9.70 -4.94
CA ALA A 117 12.21 -9.03 -4.39
C ALA A 117 13.43 -9.18 -5.29
N GLU A 118 13.70 -10.38 -5.82
CA GLU A 118 14.78 -10.60 -6.80
C GLU A 118 14.58 -9.76 -8.07
N ASN A 119 13.37 -9.79 -8.64
CA ASN A 119 13.02 -8.99 -9.81
C ASN A 119 13.18 -7.48 -9.56
N LEU A 120 12.82 -7.03 -8.36
CA LEU A 120 12.99 -5.63 -7.97
C LEU A 120 14.48 -5.24 -7.94
N ILE A 121 15.34 -6.08 -7.35
CA ILE A 121 16.79 -5.85 -7.28
C ILE A 121 17.39 -5.72 -8.68
N HIS A 122 17.05 -6.62 -9.60
CA HIS A 122 17.50 -6.57 -10.99
C HIS A 122 17.06 -5.29 -11.72
N ARG A 123 15.91 -4.75 -11.36
CA ARG A 123 15.34 -3.53 -11.96
C ARG A 123 15.78 -2.22 -11.29
N ILE A 124 16.56 -2.26 -10.20
CA ILE A 124 17.07 -1.05 -9.54
C ILE A 124 17.68 -0.04 -10.52
N PRO A 125 18.54 -0.43 -11.50
CA PRO A 125 19.12 0.53 -12.45
C PRO A 125 18.07 1.31 -13.26
N GLU A 126 16.95 0.67 -13.60
CA GLU A 126 15.86 1.24 -14.43
C GLU A 126 14.95 2.19 -13.66
N ILE A 127 14.91 2.09 -12.33
CA ILE A 127 14.02 2.90 -11.50
C ILE A 127 14.44 4.38 -11.58
N PRO A 128 13.54 5.29 -12.02
CA PRO A 128 13.88 6.70 -12.21
C PRO A 128 14.14 7.42 -10.90
N LEU A 129 14.93 8.46 -10.96
CA LEU A 129 15.16 9.37 -9.83
C LEU A 129 13.91 10.20 -9.53
N ILE A 130 13.86 10.78 -8.33
CA ILE A 130 12.86 11.79 -8.02
C ILE A 130 13.24 13.08 -8.75
N THR A 131 12.38 13.53 -9.66
CA THR A 131 12.56 14.79 -10.38
C THR A 131 11.99 15.92 -9.54
N ILE A 132 12.80 16.91 -9.19
CA ILE A 132 12.42 18.03 -8.34
C ILE A 132 12.71 19.33 -9.04
N ALA A 133 11.69 20.16 -9.18
CA ALA A 133 11.83 21.50 -9.76
C ALA A 133 12.47 22.51 -8.78
N ASN A 134 12.33 22.25 -7.46
CA ASN A 134 12.82 23.17 -6.41
C ASN A 134 13.18 22.38 -5.15
N ASP A 135 14.38 22.58 -4.63
CA ASP A 135 14.90 21.95 -3.39
C ASP A 135 13.98 22.15 -2.17
N LYS A 136 13.18 23.22 -2.14
CA LYS A 136 12.21 23.45 -1.08
C LYS A 136 11.08 22.41 -1.03
N LEU A 137 10.78 21.76 -2.17
CA LEU A 137 9.75 20.73 -2.28
C LEU A 137 10.30 19.32 -2.04
N LEU A 138 11.59 19.16 -1.95
CA LEU A 138 12.29 17.88 -1.84
C LEU A 138 11.82 17.06 -0.65
N GLU A 139 11.75 17.68 0.52
CA GLU A 139 11.28 16.99 1.72
C GLU A 139 9.83 16.51 1.60
N GLN A 140 8.99 17.27 0.92
CA GLN A 140 7.60 16.88 0.68
C GLN A 140 7.52 15.67 -0.26
N GLU A 141 8.36 15.62 -1.29
CA GLU A 141 8.43 14.47 -2.20
C GLU A 141 8.94 13.20 -1.48
N TYR A 142 9.95 13.34 -0.61
CA TYR A 142 10.38 12.20 0.22
C TYR A 142 9.25 11.71 1.12
N LYS A 143 8.49 12.61 1.75
CA LYS A 143 7.31 12.26 2.54
C LYS A 143 6.24 11.55 1.71
N ASN A 144 6.00 12.01 0.48
CA ASN A 144 5.03 11.40 -0.42
C ASN A 144 5.47 9.97 -0.79
N CYS A 145 6.73 9.79 -1.17
CA CYS A 145 7.30 8.46 -1.47
C CYS A 145 7.22 7.50 -0.25
N LEU A 146 7.51 7.99 0.96
CA LEU A 146 7.39 7.15 2.16
C LEU A 146 5.95 6.74 2.49
N LYS A 147 4.95 7.56 2.14
CA LYS A 147 3.53 7.23 2.37
C LYS A 147 3.04 6.06 1.52
N THR A 148 3.57 5.90 0.31
CA THR A 148 3.20 4.78 -0.57
C THR A 148 3.67 3.44 -0.02
N SER A 149 4.70 3.43 0.84
CA SER A 149 5.38 2.24 1.36
C SER A 149 5.84 1.27 0.26
N SER A 150 6.01 1.76 -0.97
CA SER A 150 6.48 0.99 -2.12
C SER A 150 8.00 0.87 -2.09
N CYS A 151 8.55 -0.34 -2.27
CA CYS A 151 10.00 -0.52 -2.39
C CYS A 151 10.59 0.28 -3.56
N GLN A 152 9.86 0.46 -4.66
CA GLN A 152 10.31 1.29 -5.77
C GLN A 152 10.49 2.75 -5.34
N ASP A 153 9.57 3.29 -4.55
CA ASP A 153 9.69 4.68 -4.06
C ASP A 153 10.80 4.82 -3.03
N LEU A 154 11.04 3.81 -2.19
CA LEU A 154 12.20 3.78 -1.30
C LEU A 154 13.51 3.80 -2.09
N ILE A 155 13.64 3.00 -3.15
CA ILE A 155 14.79 2.99 -4.05
C ILE A 155 14.96 4.36 -4.73
N ARG A 156 13.88 5.01 -5.16
CA ARG A 156 13.93 6.36 -5.74
C ARG A 156 14.54 7.38 -4.76
N ILE A 157 14.11 7.31 -3.48
CA ILE A 157 14.68 8.17 -2.42
C ILE A 157 16.18 7.91 -2.29
N ILE A 158 16.58 6.65 -2.12
CA ILE A 158 17.97 6.24 -1.90
C ILE A 158 18.85 6.68 -3.08
N LYS A 159 18.46 6.36 -4.32
CA LYS A 159 19.20 6.75 -5.53
C LYS A 159 19.34 8.27 -5.67
N THR A 160 18.26 8.99 -5.42
CA THR A 160 18.26 10.47 -5.53
C THR A 160 19.20 11.09 -4.50
N ILE A 161 19.12 10.65 -3.24
CA ILE A 161 19.95 11.17 -2.16
C ILE A 161 21.42 10.82 -2.39
N TYR A 162 21.71 9.59 -2.81
CA TYR A 162 23.07 9.14 -3.11
C TYR A 162 23.75 10.04 -4.17
N LEU A 163 23.08 10.34 -5.27
CA LEU A 163 23.62 11.22 -6.31
C LEU A 163 23.75 12.67 -5.85
N ARG A 164 22.80 13.16 -5.05
CA ARG A 164 22.88 14.50 -4.46
C ARG A 164 24.06 14.61 -3.50
N LYS A 165 24.27 13.60 -2.67
CA LYS A 165 25.41 13.52 -1.75
C LYS A 165 26.72 13.60 -2.52
N ARG A 166 26.89 12.77 -3.55
CA ARG A 166 28.11 12.81 -4.40
C ARG A 166 28.34 14.19 -5.02
N ALA A 167 27.31 14.78 -5.63
CA ALA A 167 27.44 16.11 -6.25
C ALA A 167 27.80 17.20 -5.22
N ARG A 168 27.33 17.08 -3.98
CA ARG A 168 27.70 18.01 -2.90
C ARG A 168 29.11 17.80 -2.42
N GLU A 169 29.56 16.56 -2.27
CA GLU A 169 30.96 16.22 -1.90
C GLU A 169 31.96 16.72 -2.94
N GLU A 170 31.67 16.52 -4.24
CA GLU A 170 32.46 17.07 -5.34
C GLU A 170 32.55 18.61 -5.33
N ALA A 171 31.48 19.27 -4.83
CA ALA A 171 31.45 20.72 -4.61
C ALA A 171 32.05 21.19 -3.26
N GLY A 172 32.66 20.27 -2.49
CA GLY A 172 33.24 20.57 -1.17
C GLY A 172 32.16 20.84 -0.06
N ARG A 173 30.94 20.39 -0.26
CA ARG A 173 29.81 20.62 0.66
C ARG A 173 29.43 19.31 1.37
N LYS A 174 28.98 19.43 2.61
CA LYS A 174 28.46 18.29 3.37
C LYS A 174 27.04 17.92 2.94
N GLU A 175 26.65 16.67 3.17
CA GLU A 175 25.29 16.20 3.06
C GLU A 175 24.33 17.04 3.91
N THR A 176 23.07 17.19 3.49
CA THR A 176 22.07 17.91 4.29
C THR A 176 21.47 16.99 5.37
N ALA A 177 21.10 17.56 6.51
CA ALA A 177 20.44 16.79 7.56
C ALA A 177 19.10 16.17 7.12
N VAL A 178 18.42 16.79 6.16
CA VAL A 178 17.18 16.27 5.55
C VAL A 178 17.50 15.03 4.73
N ASP A 179 18.49 15.12 3.81
CA ASP A 179 18.89 13.98 2.98
C ASP A 179 19.34 12.81 3.86
N ALA A 180 20.24 13.04 4.83
CA ALA A 180 20.72 11.99 5.73
C ALA A 180 19.59 11.29 6.51
N ARG A 181 18.59 12.05 6.99
CA ARG A 181 17.44 11.50 7.70
C ARG A 181 16.59 10.61 6.81
N TYR A 182 16.22 11.08 5.60
CA TYR A 182 15.35 10.32 4.69
C TYR A 182 16.07 9.14 4.05
N PHE A 183 17.37 9.26 3.80
CA PHE A 183 18.19 8.16 3.34
C PHE A 183 18.12 6.99 4.33
N ARG A 184 18.42 7.25 5.60
CA ARG A 184 18.39 6.24 6.65
C ARG A 184 17.01 5.59 6.80
N ILE A 185 15.92 6.39 6.79
CA ILE A 185 14.56 5.84 6.88
C ILE A 185 14.27 4.92 5.67
N ALA A 186 14.66 5.35 4.47
CA ALA A 186 14.40 4.57 3.26
C ALA A 186 15.22 3.27 3.23
N GLU A 187 16.49 3.29 3.63
CA GLU A 187 17.32 2.10 3.80
C GLU A 187 16.75 1.14 4.85
N ASP A 188 16.41 1.66 6.02
CA ASP A 188 15.85 0.86 7.11
C ASP A 188 14.60 0.09 6.68
N HIS A 189 13.73 0.73 5.91
CA HIS A 189 12.52 0.10 5.41
C HIS A 189 12.78 -0.89 4.27
N LEU A 190 13.59 -0.49 3.29
CA LEU A 190 13.90 -1.32 2.12
C LEU A 190 14.66 -2.59 2.52
N TYR A 191 15.75 -2.44 3.27
CA TYR A 191 16.57 -3.59 3.69
C TYR A 191 15.79 -4.49 4.65
N GLY A 192 14.97 -3.90 5.53
CA GLY A 192 14.09 -4.70 6.40
C GLY A 192 13.10 -5.54 5.62
N GLU A 193 12.50 -5.02 4.56
CA GLU A 193 11.56 -5.78 3.74
C GLU A 193 12.27 -6.82 2.85
N LEU A 194 13.36 -6.47 2.21
CA LEU A 194 14.15 -7.39 1.39
C LEU A 194 14.70 -8.55 2.23
N ALA A 195 15.18 -8.28 3.44
CA ALA A 195 15.65 -9.31 4.37
C ALA A 195 14.56 -10.35 4.67
N VAL A 196 13.34 -9.89 4.91
CA VAL A 196 12.20 -10.79 5.15
C VAL A 196 11.78 -11.54 3.89
N ALA A 197 11.74 -10.88 2.74
CA ALA A 197 11.34 -11.46 1.46
C ALA A 197 12.34 -12.54 0.98
N LEU A 198 13.63 -12.26 1.13
CA LEU A 198 14.72 -13.14 0.70
C LEU A 198 15.12 -14.20 1.77
N GLY A 199 14.56 -14.11 2.98
CA GLY A 199 14.86 -15.04 4.06
C GLY A 199 16.30 -14.92 4.59
N MET A 200 16.91 -13.73 4.52
CA MET A 200 18.29 -13.47 4.97
C MET A 200 18.34 -12.42 6.08
N SER A 201 19.50 -12.24 6.69
CA SER A 201 19.69 -11.18 7.68
C SER A 201 19.75 -9.81 6.97
N ARG A 202 19.42 -8.76 7.71
CA ARG A 202 19.47 -7.39 7.17
C ARG A 202 20.89 -6.99 6.77
N GLU A 203 21.88 -7.39 7.53
CA GLU A 203 23.30 -7.13 7.28
C GLU A 203 23.75 -7.76 5.94
N ASN A 204 23.20 -8.93 5.60
CA ASN A 204 23.51 -9.60 4.32
C ASN A 204 22.81 -8.94 3.12
N VAL A 205 21.74 -8.17 3.34
CA VAL A 205 21.09 -7.38 2.28
C VAL A 205 21.89 -6.11 1.99
N GLU A 206 22.55 -5.55 3.00
CA GLU A 206 23.33 -4.30 2.90
C GLU A 206 24.69 -4.53 2.23
N SER A 207 25.24 -5.75 2.28
CA SER A 207 26.55 -6.10 1.72
C SER A 207 26.52 -6.38 0.22
#